data_851941c4da37fc0c4369e22f2d58d6a2
#
_entry.id   851941c4da37fc0c4369e22f2d58d6a2
#
_cell.length_a   1.000
_cell.length_b   1.000
_cell.length_c   1.000
_cell.angle_alpha   90.00
_cell.angle_beta   90.00
_cell.angle_gamma   90.00
#
_symmetry.space_group_name_H-M   'P 1'
#
loop_
_entity.id
_entity.type
_entity.pdbx_description
1 polymer ?
#
loop_
_entity_poly.entity_id
_entity_poly.type
_entity_poly.pdbx_seq_one_letter_code
_entity_poly.pdbx_strand_id
1 'polypeptide(L)' 'MLNELEQILREYFGDDDLKITTQTSLSSDLKINSLDLINLLLIIEDELGIRIPDKALMEFKTVGDVVEYIESNR' A
#
# COMPACT_ATOMS: atom_id res chain seq x y z
N MET A 1 -8.31 -5.37 6.70
CA MET A 1 -7.40 -4.37 6.11
C MET A 1 -6.64 -4.88 4.89
N LEU A 2 -6.07 -6.07 4.95
CA LEU A 2 -5.32 -6.62 3.81
C LEU A 2 -6.18 -6.73 2.54
N ASN A 3 -7.42 -7.15 2.68
CA ASN A 3 -8.33 -7.27 1.54
C ASN A 3 -8.64 -5.93 0.90
N GLU A 4 -8.79 -4.89 1.70
CA GLU A 4 -9.05 -3.54 1.19
C GLU A 4 -7.85 -3.03 0.41
N LEU A 5 -6.66 -3.25 0.94
CA LEU A 5 -5.43 -2.84 0.28
C LEU A 5 -5.22 -3.61 -1.02
N GLU A 6 -5.51 -4.91 -1.02
CA GLU A 6 -5.42 -5.72 -2.23
C GLU A 6 -6.35 -5.18 -3.32
N GLN A 7 -7.56 -4.80 -2.94
CA GLN A 7 -8.52 -4.25 -3.91
C GLN A 7 -8.01 -2.94 -4.50
N ILE A 8 -7.45 -2.06 -3.66
CA ILE A 8 -6.88 -0.80 -4.13
C ILE A 8 -5.75 -1.06 -5.11
N LEU A 9 -4.87 -2.01 -4.80
CA LEU A 9 -3.75 -2.35 -5.67
C LEU A 9 -4.21 -2.97 -6.99
N ARG A 10 -5.24 -3.80 -6.96
CA ARG A 10 -5.81 -4.38 -8.18
C ARG A 10 -6.32 -3.30 -9.11
N GLU A 11 -7.00 -2.33 -8.56
CA GLU A 11 -7.54 -1.22 -9.34
C GLU A 11 -6.42 -0.34 -9.88
N TYR A 12 -5.41 -0.08 -9.07
CA TYR A 12 -4.31 0.77 -9.47
C TYR A 12 -3.53 0.17 -10.64
N PHE A 13 -3.23 -1.13 -10.57
CA PHE A 13 -2.45 -1.82 -11.60
C PHE A 13 -3.30 -2.39 -12.72
N GLY A 14 -4.63 -2.37 -12.59
CA GLY A 14 -5.52 -2.97 -13.57
C GLY A 14 -5.37 -4.48 -13.64
N ASP A 15 -5.05 -5.12 -12.53
CA ASP A 15 -4.80 -6.56 -12.47
C ASP A 15 -5.76 -7.20 -11.46
N ASP A 16 -6.85 -7.78 -11.97
CA ASP A 16 -7.89 -8.37 -11.12
C ASP A 16 -7.42 -9.66 -10.42
N ASP A 17 -6.33 -10.25 -10.88
CA ASP A 17 -5.80 -11.50 -10.33
C ASP A 17 -4.69 -11.27 -9.32
N LEU A 18 -4.33 -10.03 -9.08
CA LEU A 18 -3.25 -9.70 -8.14
C LEU A 18 -3.57 -10.17 -6.74
N LYS A 19 -2.63 -10.91 -6.14
CA LYS A 19 -2.75 -11.37 -4.76
C LYS A 19 -1.58 -10.87 -3.95
N ILE A 20 -1.86 -10.43 -2.74
CA ILE A 20 -0.83 -9.93 -1.85
C ILE A 20 -0.93 -10.62 -0.49
N THR A 21 0.19 -10.63 0.22
CA THR A 21 0.25 -11.05 1.62
C THR A 21 0.99 -9.97 2.40
N THR A 22 1.04 -10.11 3.71
CA THR A 22 1.80 -9.16 4.52
C THR A 22 3.30 -9.20 4.22
N GLN A 23 3.78 -10.28 3.63
CA GLN A 23 5.19 -10.44 3.29
C GLN A 23 5.54 -9.99 1.87
N THR A 24 4.55 -9.62 1.09
CA THR A 24 4.77 -9.15 -0.28
C THR A 24 5.63 -7.89 -0.26
N SER A 25 6.74 -7.91 -1.00
CA SER A 25 7.64 -6.77 -1.10
C SER A 25 7.08 -5.74 -2.08
N LEU A 26 7.07 -4.48 -1.66
CA LEU A 26 6.58 -3.40 -2.52
C LEU A 26 7.50 -3.17 -3.71
N SER A 27 8.81 -3.26 -3.50
CA SER A 27 9.77 -2.99 -4.58
C SER A 27 10.08 -4.23 -5.43
N SER A 28 10.24 -5.39 -4.79
CA SER A 28 10.64 -6.62 -5.49
C SER A 28 9.49 -7.36 -6.11
N ASP A 29 8.41 -7.58 -5.34
CA ASP A 29 7.28 -8.37 -5.81
C ASP A 29 6.31 -7.57 -6.65
N LEU A 30 6.00 -6.36 -6.22
CA LEU A 30 5.05 -5.49 -6.92
C LEU A 30 5.75 -4.51 -7.85
N LYS A 31 7.07 -4.40 -7.75
CA LYS A 31 7.88 -3.51 -8.58
C LYS A 31 7.40 -2.06 -8.54
N ILE A 32 7.00 -1.64 -7.35
CA ILE A 32 6.55 -0.28 -7.11
C ILE A 32 7.75 0.62 -6.91
N ASN A 33 7.88 1.66 -7.74
CA ASN A 33 8.93 2.66 -7.56
C ASN A 33 8.43 3.76 -6.61
N SER A 34 9.29 4.74 -6.31
CA SER A 34 8.95 5.81 -5.37
C SER A 34 7.73 6.61 -5.81
N LEU A 35 7.62 6.89 -7.10
CA LEU A 35 6.49 7.65 -7.62
C LEU A 35 5.19 6.88 -7.49
N ASP A 36 5.21 5.59 -7.83
CA ASP A 36 4.05 4.73 -7.69
C ASP A 36 3.63 4.63 -6.23
N LEU A 37 4.60 4.53 -5.32
CA LEU A 37 4.31 4.43 -3.90
C LEU A 37 3.62 5.70 -3.40
N ILE A 38 4.10 6.87 -3.80
CA ILE A 38 3.49 8.14 -3.44
C ILE A 38 2.04 8.18 -3.93
N ASN A 39 1.82 7.81 -5.19
CA ASN A 39 0.47 7.81 -5.77
C ASN A 39 -0.45 6.85 -5.03
N LEU A 40 0.03 5.65 -4.73
CA LEU A 40 -0.75 4.65 -4.01
C LEU A 40 -1.11 5.14 -2.61
N LEU A 41 -0.17 5.77 -1.92
CA LEU A 41 -0.44 6.23 -0.56
C LEU A 41 -1.44 7.38 -0.55
N LEU A 42 -1.44 8.23 -1.58
CA LEU A 42 -2.47 9.27 -1.72
C LEU A 42 -3.85 8.65 -1.90
N ILE A 43 -3.95 7.59 -2.69
CA ILE A 43 -5.20 6.88 -2.90
C ILE A 43 -5.66 6.23 -1.58
N ILE A 44 -4.74 5.62 -0.85
CA ILE A 44 -5.05 4.98 0.42
C ILE A 44 -5.53 6.01 1.44
N GLU A 45 -4.88 7.17 1.50
CA GLU A 45 -5.31 8.24 2.38
C GLU A 45 -6.74 8.68 2.08
N ASP A 46 -7.04 8.83 0.79
CA ASP A 46 -8.37 9.26 0.36
C ASP A 46 -9.43 8.20 0.62
N GLU A 47 -9.13 6.96 0.27
CA GLU A 47 -10.08 5.85 0.41
C GLU A 47 -10.37 5.51 1.88
N LEU A 48 -9.37 5.55 2.72
CA LEU A 48 -9.49 5.13 4.11
C LEU A 48 -9.61 6.29 5.10
N GLY A 49 -9.49 7.52 4.63
CA GLY A 49 -9.63 8.70 5.47
C GLY A 49 -8.53 8.83 6.53
N ILE A 50 -7.32 8.43 6.21
CA ILE A 50 -6.19 8.48 7.13
C ILE A 50 -5.09 9.37 6.54
N ARG A 51 -4.10 9.69 7.35
CA ARG A 51 -2.97 10.51 6.93
C ARG A 51 -1.67 9.72 7.06
N ILE A 52 -0.88 9.73 5.99
CA ILE A 52 0.41 9.03 5.96
C ILE A 52 1.50 10.06 5.70
N PRO A 53 2.31 10.41 6.71
CA PRO A 53 3.37 11.40 6.53
C PRO A 53 4.52 10.87 5.68
N ASP A 54 5.25 11.78 5.05
CA ASP A 54 6.35 11.42 4.14
C ASP A 54 7.40 10.54 4.78
N LYS A 55 7.70 10.76 6.06
CA LYS A 55 8.73 9.94 6.70
C LYS A 55 8.32 8.49 6.87
N ALA A 56 7.02 8.20 6.92
CA ALA A 56 6.55 6.83 7.01
C ALA A 56 6.79 6.09 5.70
N LEU A 57 6.79 6.81 4.57
CA LEU A 57 7.07 6.23 3.27
C LEU A 57 8.41 5.49 3.22
N MET A 58 9.41 6.05 3.87
CA MET A 58 10.75 5.50 3.83
C MET A 58 10.88 4.20 4.62
N GLU A 59 9.91 3.91 5.47
CA GLU A 59 9.90 2.72 6.30
C GLU A 59 9.10 1.58 5.68
N PHE A 60 8.33 1.84 4.64
CA PHE A 60 7.48 0.83 4.01
C PHE A 60 8.29 -0.03 3.04
N LYS A 61 8.48 -1.27 3.39
CA LYS A 61 9.18 -2.25 2.55
C LYS A 61 8.25 -3.35 2.07
N THR A 62 7.30 -3.74 2.91
CA THR A 62 6.33 -4.79 2.59
C THR A 62 4.91 -4.28 2.72
N VAL A 63 3.99 -5.04 2.15
CA VAL A 63 2.55 -4.77 2.31
C VAL A 63 2.19 -4.76 3.81
N GLY A 64 2.80 -5.66 4.58
CA GLY A 64 2.57 -5.73 6.02
C GLY A 64 2.91 -4.44 6.75
N ASP A 65 3.98 -3.76 6.31
CA ASP A 65 4.36 -2.48 6.91
C ASP A 65 3.26 -1.44 6.71
N VAL A 66 2.68 -1.40 5.53
CA VAL A 66 1.59 -0.48 5.19
C VAL A 66 0.35 -0.81 6.01
N VAL A 67 -0.02 -2.09 6.05
CA VAL A 67 -1.18 -2.57 6.80
C VAL A 67 -1.04 -2.22 8.29
N GLU A 68 0.12 -2.50 8.85
CA GLU A 68 0.38 -2.23 10.26
C GLU A 68 0.27 -0.74 10.57
N TYR A 69 0.81 0.11 9.71
CA TYR A 69 0.71 1.55 9.88
C TYR A 69 -0.76 2.01 9.87
N ILE A 70 -1.52 1.52 8.91
CA ILE A 70 -2.93 1.90 8.77
C ILE A 70 -3.72 1.47 9.99
N GLU A 71 -3.53 0.22 10.45
CA GLU A 71 -4.26 -0.31 11.60
C GLU A 71 -3.91 0.41 12.89
N SER A 72 -2.67 0.88 13.01
CA SER A 72 -2.22 1.62 14.19
C SER A 72 -2.75 3.05 14.23
N ASN A 73 -3.18 3.59 13.09
CA ASN A 73 -3.56 4.99 12.95
C ASN A 73 -5.03 5.21 12.55
N ARG A 74 -5.82 4.16 12.61
CA ARG A 74 -7.26 4.26 12.32
C ARG A 74 -8.08 4.58 13.55
#